data_a8441815240a187145ec285c7d0a89bc
#
_entry.id   a8441815240a187145ec285c7d0a89bc
#
_cell.length_a   1.000
_cell.length_b   1.000
_cell.length_c   1.000
_cell.angle_alpha   90.00
_cell.angle_beta   90.00
_cell.angle_gamma   90.00
#
_symmetry.space_group_name_H-M   'P 1'
#
loop_
_entity.id
_entity.type
_entity.pdbx_description
1 polymer ?
#
loop_
_entity_poly.entity_id
_entity_poly.type
_entity_poly.pdbx_seq_one_letter_code
_entity_poly.pdbx_strand_id
1 'polypeptide(L)'
;EMMAGGCEFELLVKGKASHAAQPQNGINALTACVEILQKSLEQEEKAFDNNTFHLLHFGTFHSGQAFNIIADQAHVRGSIRYYDPRVFDQIVDIIEQNMNNAIKKYKVQVNFKVNHHYPPVFNNEELFYTLYKNNLVNKLESPVLISEDFGYYRNVAPSIFFFLGTGDTIPLHSNQFTFDE
;
A
#
# COMPACT_ATOMS: atom_id res chain seq x y z
N GLU A 1 -18.18 5.93 -3.52
CA GLU A 1 -16.92 5.13 -3.62
C GLU A 1 -17.20 3.90 -4.46
N MET A 2 -16.27 3.52 -5.30
CA MET A 2 -16.37 2.31 -6.11
C MET A 2 -15.16 1.39 -5.92
N MET A 3 -13.94 1.94 -5.97
CA MET A 3 -12.69 1.20 -5.81
C MET A 3 -11.75 1.93 -4.86
N ALA A 4 -10.93 1.16 -4.14
CA ALA A 4 -9.94 1.72 -3.25
C ALA A 4 -8.84 2.47 -4.01
N GLY A 5 -8.33 3.52 -3.40
CA GLY A 5 -7.01 4.04 -3.74
C GLY A 5 -5.94 3.07 -3.29
N GLY A 6 -4.79 3.12 -3.95
CA GLY A 6 -3.69 2.23 -3.62
C GLY A 6 -2.35 2.81 -3.98
N CYS A 7 -1.36 2.49 -3.18
CA CYS A 7 0.02 2.74 -3.55
C CYS A 7 0.90 1.52 -3.29
N GLU A 8 2.00 1.46 -4.02
CA GLU A 8 3.13 0.59 -3.72
C GLU A 8 4.25 1.44 -3.14
N PHE A 9 4.98 0.89 -2.19
CA PHE A 9 6.13 1.58 -1.61
C PHE A 9 7.33 0.65 -1.40
N GLU A 10 8.49 1.26 -1.27
CA GLU A 10 9.74 0.61 -0.89
C GLU A 10 10.34 1.31 0.32
N LEU A 11 10.85 0.50 1.25
CA LEU A 11 11.60 0.95 2.42
C LEU A 11 12.98 0.29 2.38
N LEU A 12 14.03 1.11 2.28
CA LEU A 12 15.41 0.67 2.30
C LEU A 12 16.10 1.20 3.56
N VAL A 13 16.56 0.28 4.42
CA VAL A 13 17.32 0.59 5.62
C VAL A 13 18.77 0.19 5.41
N LYS A 14 19.71 1.12 5.62
CA LYS A 14 21.15 0.89 5.49
C LYS A 14 21.83 1.06 6.83
N GLY A 15 22.63 0.09 7.18
CA GLY A 15 23.46 0.04 8.38
C GLY A 15 24.95 -0.17 8.03
N LYS A 16 25.63 -1.02 8.81
CA LYS A 16 27.04 -1.33 8.63
C LYS A 16 27.30 -2.78 9.03
N ALA A 17 27.90 -3.57 8.13
CA ALA A 17 28.30 -4.95 8.42
C ALA A 17 29.41 -5.02 9.45
N SER A 18 29.37 -6.06 10.29
CA SER A 18 30.45 -6.48 11.17
C SER A 18 30.30 -7.96 11.51
N HIS A 19 31.31 -8.57 12.09
CA HIS A 19 31.19 -9.91 12.64
C HIS A 19 30.16 -9.95 13.78
N ALA A 20 29.25 -10.92 13.80
CA ALA A 20 28.20 -10.99 14.82
C ALA A 20 28.73 -11.07 16.28
N ALA A 21 29.94 -11.59 16.48
CA ALA A 21 30.62 -11.60 17.77
C ALA A 21 31.17 -10.21 18.20
N GLN A 22 31.16 -9.22 17.32
CA GLN A 22 31.58 -7.84 17.55
C GLN A 22 30.50 -6.84 17.13
N PRO A 23 29.29 -6.91 17.73
CA PRO A 23 28.14 -6.14 17.27
C PRO A 23 28.34 -4.62 17.44
N GLN A 24 29.20 -4.19 18.34
CA GLN A 24 29.55 -2.77 18.59
C GLN A 24 30.25 -2.10 17.38
N ASN A 25 30.81 -2.89 16.46
CA ASN A 25 31.48 -2.39 15.25
C ASN A 25 30.53 -2.26 14.05
N GLY A 26 29.30 -2.78 14.18
CA GLY A 26 28.27 -2.77 13.15
C GLY A 26 27.09 -1.87 13.47
N ILE A 27 26.20 -1.73 12.50
CA ILE A 27 24.87 -1.10 12.63
C ILE A 27 23.88 -2.05 12.00
N ASN A 28 23.01 -2.66 12.80
CA ASN A 28 22.12 -3.72 12.36
C ASN A 28 20.87 -3.14 11.65
N ALA A 29 20.86 -3.20 10.32
CA ALA A 29 19.74 -2.75 9.51
C ALA A 29 18.50 -3.63 9.68
N LEU A 30 18.68 -4.96 9.89
CA LEU A 30 17.58 -5.89 10.09
C LEU A 30 16.78 -5.53 11.36
N THR A 31 17.47 -5.38 12.50
CA THR A 31 16.79 -5.03 13.77
C THR A 31 16.08 -3.69 13.70
N ALA A 32 16.72 -2.69 13.09
CA ALA A 32 16.10 -1.37 12.89
C ALA A 32 14.85 -1.45 12.01
N CYS A 33 14.92 -2.21 10.91
CA CYS A 33 13.80 -2.39 9.99
C CYS A 33 12.63 -3.11 10.68
N VAL A 34 12.88 -4.22 11.37
CA VAL A 34 11.84 -4.97 12.12
C VAL A 34 11.10 -4.05 13.09
N GLU A 35 11.80 -3.18 13.83
CA GLU A 35 11.16 -2.22 14.74
C GLU A 35 10.29 -1.21 13.99
N ILE A 36 10.73 -0.71 12.82
CA ILE A 36 9.91 0.19 11.99
C ILE A 36 8.62 -0.51 11.59
N LEU A 37 8.71 -1.73 11.05
CA LEU A 37 7.53 -2.45 10.56
C LEU A 37 6.54 -2.74 11.68
N GLN A 38 7.03 -3.32 12.79
CA GLN A 38 6.19 -3.69 13.92
C GLN A 38 5.46 -2.48 14.51
N LYS A 39 6.18 -1.39 14.77
CA LYS A 39 5.58 -0.18 15.33
C LYS A 39 4.61 0.50 14.37
N SER A 40 4.88 0.44 13.08
CA SER A 40 3.97 1.01 12.09
C SER A 40 2.65 0.25 12.06
N LEU A 41 2.67 -1.09 12.09
CA LEU A 41 1.44 -1.89 12.17
C LEU A 41 0.68 -1.65 13.48
N GLU A 42 1.38 -1.65 14.64
CA GLU A 42 0.76 -1.40 15.95
C GLU A 42 0.10 -0.01 16.06
N GLN A 43 0.67 0.99 15.41
CA GLN A 43 0.14 2.35 15.43
C GLN A 43 -0.97 2.54 14.41
N GLU A 44 -0.87 1.92 13.24
CA GLU A 44 -1.91 1.92 12.23
C GLU A 44 -3.19 1.27 12.77
N GLU A 45 -3.10 0.11 13.42
CA GLU A 45 -4.25 -0.56 14.05
C GLU A 45 -4.95 0.32 15.10
N LYS A 46 -4.20 1.16 15.82
CA LYS A 46 -4.73 2.07 16.85
C LYS A 46 -5.24 3.41 16.30
N ALA A 47 -4.77 3.81 15.14
CA ALA A 47 -5.06 5.12 14.56
C ALA A 47 -6.45 5.21 13.94
N PHE A 48 -7.02 4.07 13.55
CA PHE A 48 -8.27 4.01 12.81
C PHE A 48 -9.30 3.14 13.54
N ASP A 49 -10.56 3.50 13.41
CA ASP A 49 -11.67 2.70 13.91
C ASP A 49 -12.05 1.58 12.91
N ASN A 50 -12.86 0.63 13.38
CA ASN A 50 -13.31 -0.51 12.58
C ASN A 50 -14.18 -0.12 11.36
N ASN A 51 -14.64 1.13 11.27
CA ASN A 51 -15.45 1.62 10.17
C ASN A 51 -14.62 2.35 9.12
N THR A 52 -13.37 2.67 9.44
CA THR A 52 -12.44 3.32 8.53
C THR A 52 -11.68 2.27 7.75
N PHE A 53 -11.98 2.14 6.44
CA PHE A 53 -11.23 1.21 5.61
C PHE A 53 -9.79 1.69 5.40
N HIS A 54 -8.86 0.84 5.79
CA HIS A 54 -7.43 1.02 5.58
C HIS A 54 -6.74 -0.35 5.49
N LEU A 55 -5.61 -0.38 4.82
CA LEU A 55 -4.74 -1.55 4.77
C LEU A 55 -3.30 -1.08 4.61
N LEU A 56 -2.45 -1.42 5.57
CA LEU A 56 -1.00 -1.36 5.45
C LEU A 56 -0.46 -2.79 5.36
N HIS A 57 0.16 -3.13 4.26
CA HIS A 57 0.70 -4.47 4.02
C HIS A 57 2.18 -4.42 3.64
N PHE A 58 3.01 -5.22 4.33
CA PHE A 58 4.39 -5.47 3.99
C PHE A 58 4.49 -6.82 3.28
N GLY A 59 4.68 -6.80 1.95
CA GLY A 59 4.61 -8.00 1.11
C GLY A 59 5.93 -8.76 1.03
N THR A 60 7.07 -8.04 1.05
CA THR A 60 8.39 -8.67 1.00
C THR A 60 9.34 -8.04 2.01
N PHE A 61 10.24 -8.86 2.57
CA PHE A 61 11.31 -8.42 3.45
C PHE A 61 12.58 -9.23 3.18
N HIS A 62 13.63 -8.54 2.76
CA HIS A 62 14.94 -9.14 2.48
C HIS A 62 16.01 -8.45 3.31
N SER A 63 16.80 -9.21 4.08
CA SER A 63 17.90 -8.68 4.88
C SER A 63 18.92 -9.75 5.21
N GLY A 64 20.19 -9.30 5.34
CA GLY A 64 21.31 -10.14 5.73
C GLY A 64 21.81 -11.06 4.62
N GLN A 65 23.05 -11.54 4.76
CA GLN A 65 23.71 -12.44 3.81
C GLN A 65 24.21 -13.73 4.47
N ALA A 66 24.58 -13.66 5.75
CA ALA A 66 25.09 -14.80 6.50
C ALA A 66 24.74 -14.68 7.99
N PHE A 67 24.57 -15.83 8.65
CA PHE A 67 24.16 -15.91 10.06
C PHE A 67 25.15 -15.28 11.06
N ASN A 68 26.42 -15.16 10.67
CA ASN A 68 27.52 -14.64 11.50
C ASN A 68 27.95 -13.22 11.11
N ILE A 69 27.15 -12.50 10.31
CA ILE A 69 27.41 -11.12 9.89
C ILE A 69 26.22 -10.25 10.27
N ILE A 70 26.48 -9.11 10.91
CA ILE A 70 25.47 -8.08 11.15
C ILE A 70 24.96 -7.55 9.81
N ALA A 71 23.64 -7.59 9.61
CA ALA A 71 23.01 -7.15 8.36
C ALA A 71 23.20 -5.64 8.18
N ASP A 72 23.84 -5.26 7.09
CA ASP A 72 24.07 -3.87 6.68
C ASP A 72 22.96 -3.30 5.80
N GLN A 73 22.02 -4.14 5.37
CA GLN A 73 20.89 -3.71 4.56
C GLN A 73 19.63 -4.52 4.89
N ALA A 74 18.49 -3.82 4.87
CA ALA A 74 17.17 -4.41 4.84
C ALA A 74 16.31 -3.70 3.79
N HIS A 75 15.58 -4.46 2.98
CA HIS A 75 14.72 -3.98 1.92
C HIS A 75 13.32 -4.57 2.07
N VAL A 76 12.33 -3.70 2.11
CA VAL A 76 10.92 -4.04 2.23
C VAL A 76 10.14 -3.44 1.08
N ARG A 77 9.18 -4.19 0.56
CA ARG A 77 8.15 -3.67 -0.35
C ARG A 77 6.79 -3.94 0.25
N GLY A 78 5.91 -2.98 0.09
CA GLY A 78 4.57 -3.05 0.64
C GLY A 78 3.56 -2.25 -0.17
N SER A 79 2.33 -2.28 0.30
CA SER A 79 1.23 -1.53 -0.30
C SER A 79 0.32 -0.92 0.76
N ILE A 80 -0.32 0.19 0.42
CA ILE A 80 -1.36 0.83 1.21
C ILE A 80 -2.64 0.86 0.36
N ARG A 81 -3.80 0.56 0.99
CA ARG A 81 -5.14 0.70 0.39
C ARG A 81 -5.99 1.58 1.28
N TYR A 82 -6.82 2.42 0.67
CA TYR A 82 -7.64 3.40 1.38
C TYR A 82 -8.82 3.88 0.52
N TYR A 83 -9.86 4.41 1.13
CA TYR A 83 -10.91 5.16 0.44
C TYR A 83 -10.77 6.67 0.67
N ASP A 84 -10.38 7.09 1.87
CA ASP A 84 -10.14 8.50 2.18
C ASP A 84 -8.66 8.84 2.03
N PRO A 85 -8.28 9.82 1.19
CA PRO A 85 -6.89 10.25 1.05
C PRO A 85 -6.21 10.65 2.37
N ARG A 86 -6.97 11.16 3.35
CA ARG A 86 -6.44 11.50 4.67
C ARG A 86 -5.93 10.28 5.44
N VAL A 87 -6.54 9.12 5.21
CA VAL A 87 -6.08 7.84 5.76
C VAL A 87 -4.70 7.46 5.19
N PHE A 88 -4.51 7.65 3.89
CA PHE A 88 -3.20 7.43 3.25
C PHE A 88 -2.11 8.32 3.87
N ASP A 89 -2.37 9.62 3.97
CA ASP A 89 -1.43 10.59 4.54
C ASP A 89 -1.06 10.21 5.98
N GLN A 90 -2.05 9.82 6.80
CA GLN A 90 -1.83 9.40 8.18
C GLN A 90 -1.00 8.11 8.30
N ILE A 91 -1.20 7.13 7.40
CA ILE A 91 -0.37 5.90 7.37
C ILE A 91 1.07 6.24 6.99
N VAL A 92 1.28 7.11 6.01
CA VAL A 92 2.61 7.59 5.61
C VAL A 92 3.30 8.29 6.78
N ASP A 93 2.59 9.19 7.47
CA ASP A 93 3.12 9.89 8.66
C ASP A 93 3.54 8.91 9.76
N ILE A 94 2.76 7.85 10.02
CA ILE A 94 3.09 6.80 10.98
C ILE A 94 4.40 6.10 10.59
N ILE A 95 4.56 5.71 9.31
CA ILE A 95 5.78 5.08 8.82
C ILE A 95 6.97 6.03 8.98
N GLU A 96 6.86 7.27 8.56
CA GLU A 96 7.94 8.27 8.63
C GLU A 96 8.35 8.59 10.07
N GLN A 97 7.41 8.66 11.01
CA GLN A 97 7.72 8.83 12.44
C GLN A 97 8.55 7.67 12.98
N ASN A 98 8.19 6.42 12.63
CA ASN A 98 8.92 5.24 13.06
C ASN A 98 10.30 5.13 12.41
N MET A 99 10.43 5.54 11.13
CA MET A 99 11.71 5.69 10.47
C MET A 99 12.62 6.69 11.22
N ASN A 100 12.10 7.88 11.53
CA ASN A 100 12.84 8.91 12.26
C ASN A 100 13.30 8.44 13.64
N ASN A 101 12.46 7.67 14.34
CA ASN A 101 12.82 7.06 15.61
C ASN A 101 13.94 6.02 15.47
N ALA A 102 13.86 5.17 14.43
CA ALA A 102 14.89 4.18 14.14
C ALA A 102 16.23 4.83 13.73
N ILE A 103 16.21 5.88 12.92
CA ILE A 103 17.41 6.66 12.56
C ILE A 103 18.12 7.18 13.82
N LYS A 104 17.36 7.76 14.75
CA LYS A 104 17.91 8.29 16.02
C LYS A 104 18.47 7.19 16.90
N LYS A 105 17.76 6.07 17.03
CA LYS A 105 18.08 4.96 17.94
C LYS A 105 19.24 4.10 17.44
N TYR A 106 19.17 3.68 16.18
CA TYR A 106 20.10 2.69 15.60
C TYR A 106 21.21 3.31 14.76
N LYS A 107 21.15 4.61 14.44
CA LYS A 107 22.08 5.30 13.55
C LYS A 107 22.10 4.76 12.12
N VAL A 108 21.00 4.17 11.68
CA VAL A 108 20.79 3.72 10.30
C VAL A 108 20.47 4.90 9.37
N GLN A 109 20.64 4.69 8.07
CA GLN A 109 20.06 5.53 7.04
C GLN A 109 18.78 4.84 6.53
N VAL A 110 17.72 5.60 6.32
CA VAL A 110 16.44 5.06 5.85
C VAL A 110 15.98 5.87 4.64
N ASN A 111 15.56 5.15 3.60
CA ASN A 111 14.92 5.74 2.43
C ASN A 111 13.54 5.10 2.27
N PHE A 112 12.51 5.93 2.16
CA PHE A 112 11.13 5.51 1.88
C PHE A 112 10.70 6.13 0.56
N LYS A 113 10.15 5.31 -0.33
CA LYS A 113 9.71 5.74 -1.64
C LYS A 113 8.35 5.16 -1.97
N VAL A 114 7.38 6.02 -2.25
CA VAL A 114 6.11 5.65 -2.87
C VAL A 114 6.32 5.59 -4.38
N ASN A 115 6.05 4.43 -4.99
CA ASN A 115 6.31 4.21 -6.42
C ASN A 115 5.06 4.51 -7.25
N HIS A 116 4.01 3.71 -7.10
CA HIS A 116 2.74 3.89 -7.81
C HIS A 116 1.67 4.28 -6.82
N HIS A 117 0.90 5.31 -7.16
CA HIS A 117 -0.15 5.83 -6.30
C HIS A 117 -1.37 6.16 -7.14
N TYR A 118 -2.43 5.39 -6.95
CA TYR A 118 -3.73 5.58 -7.60
C TYR A 118 -4.75 6.12 -6.62
N PRO A 119 -5.43 7.24 -6.93
CA PRO A 119 -6.48 7.74 -6.07
C PRO A 119 -7.70 6.80 -6.09
N PRO A 120 -8.56 6.84 -5.06
CA PRO A 120 -9.81 6.08 -5.07
C PRO A 120 -10.71 6.45 -6.24
N VAL A 121 -11.40 5.47 -6.82
CA VAL A 121 -12.40 5.72 -7.85
C VAL A 121 -13.72 6.11 -7.20
N PHE A 122 -14.15 7.33 -7.47
CA PHE A 122 -15.46 7.85 -7.09
C PHE A 122 -16.25 8.16 -8.35
N ASN A 123 -17.36 7.49 -8.53
CA ASN A 123 -18.28 7.78 -9.62
C ASN A 123 -19.01 9.09 -9.37
N ASN A 124 -19.22 9.88 -10.44
CA ASN A 124 -20.07 11.06 -10.39
C ASN A 124 -21.51 10.61 -10.13
N GLU A 125 -22.16 11.18 -9.12
CA GLU A 125 -23.49 10.77 -8.68
C GLU A 125 -24.56 11.02 -9.74
N GLU A 126 -24.53 12.14 -10.41
CA GLU A 126 -25.51 12.52 -11.42
C GLU A 126 -25.44 11.56 -12.62
N LEU A 127 -24.24 11.27 -13.13
CA LEU A 127 -24.03 10.31 -14.20
C LEU A 127 -24.48 8.91 -13.77
N PHE A 128 -24.12 8.48 -12.56
CA PHE A 128 -24.53 7.19 -12.04
C PHE A 128 -26.06 7.06 -11.98
N TYR A 129 -26.76 8.04 -11.37
CA TYR A 129 -28.20 7.97 -11.26
C TYR A 129 -28.92 8.06 -12.61
N THR A 130 -28.34 8.76 -13.58
CA THR A 130 -28.87 8.80 -14.95
C THR A 130 -28.83 7.43 -15.59
N LEU A 131 -27.71 6.71 -15.49
CA LEU A 131 -27.58 5.36 -16.06
C LEU A 131 -28.41 4.33 -15.27
N TYR A 132 -28.39 4.42 -13.94
CA TYR A 132 -29.13 3.51 -13.07
C TYR A 132 -30.64 3.57 -13.28
N LYS A 133 -31.23 4.76 -13.39
CA LYS A 133 -32.67 4.95 -13.66
C LYS A 133 -33.11 4.40 -15.02
N ASN A 134 -32.20 4.36 -15.99
CA ASN A 134 -32.43 3.80 -17.31
C ASN A 134 -32.09 2.30 -17.40
N ASN A 135 -31.80 1.63 -16.27
CA ASN A 135 -31.42 0.21 -16.18
C ASN A 135 -30.19 -0.16 -17.04
N LEU A 136 -29.25 0.78 -17.21
CA LEU A 136 -28.03 0.55 -17.98
C LEU A 136 -26.87 0.05 -17.11
N VAL A 137 -26.93 0.27 -15.79
CA VAL A 137 -25.94 -0.19 -14.82
C VAL A 137 -26.64 -0.66 -13.54
N ASN A 138 -26.00 -1.58 -12.82
CA ASN A 138 -26.40 -2.01 -11.50
C ASN A 138 -25.53 -1.33 -10.42
N LYS A 139 -26.08 -1.17 -9.22
CA LYS A 139 -25.34 -0.67 -8.07
C LYS A 139 -24.57 -1.82 -7.42
N LEU A 140 -23.28 -1.61 -7.14
CA LEU A 140 -22.51 -2.49 -6.26
C LEU A 140 -23.02 -2.38 -4.81
N GLU A 141 -23.05 -3.50 -4.10
CA GLU A 141 -23.43 -3.53 -2.68
C GLU A 141 -22.38 -2.83 -1.81
N SER A 142 -21.10 -3.02 -2.15
CA SER A 142 -19.96 -2.41 -1.46
C SER A 142 -18.84 -2.07 -2.44
N PRO A 143 -17.99 -1.07 -2.09
CA PRO A 143 -16.79 -0.78 -2.86
C PRO A 143 -15.83 -1.97 -2.87
N VAL A 144 -14.99 -2.08 -3.91
CA VAL A 144 -13.98 -3.14 -4.03
C VAL A 144 -12.59 -2.64 -3.66
N LEU A 145 -11.74 -3.58 -3.20
CA LEU A 145 -10.40 -3.27 -2.68
C LEU A 145 -9.30 -3.18 -3.74
N ILE A 146 -9.62 -3.49 -5.00
CA ILE A 146 -8.69 -3.29 -6.13
C ILE A 146 -8.58 -1.81 -6.44
N SER A 147 -7.47 -1.38 -7.02
CA SER A 147 -7.22 0.01 -7.41
C SER A 147 -7.05 0.11 -8.91
N GLU A 148 -7.40 1.28 -9.45
CA GLU A 148 -7.41 1.57 -10.87
C GLU A 148 -6.93 3.02 -11.11
N ASP A 149 -6.20 3.26 -12.19
CA ASP A 149 -5.72 4.59 -12.57
C ASP A 149 -6.85 5.52 -13.04
N PHE A 150 -8.01 4.96 -13.38
CA PHE A 150 -9.21 5.73 -13.72
C PHE A 150 -9.60 6.76 -12.65
N GLY A 151 -9.20 6.56 -11.40
CA GLY A 151 -9.43 7.52 -10.31
C GLY A 151 -8.93 8.95 -10.61
N TYR A 152 -7.95 9.10 -11.50
CA TYR A 152 -7.43 10.41 -11.92
C TYR A 152 -8.40 11.20 -12.79
N TYR A 153 -9.30 10.54 -13.54
CA TYR A 153 -10.22 11.23 -14.46
C TYR A 153 -11.18 12.18 -13.76
N ARG A 154 -11.55 11.90 -12.48
CA ARG A 154 -12.38 12.82 -11.71
C ARG A 154 -11.82 14.24 -11.55
N ASN A 155 -10.51 14.40 -11.69
CA ASN A 155 -9.84 15.69 -11.61
C ASN A 155 -9.96 16.50 -12.91
N VAL A 156 -10.42 15.85 -14.00
CA VAL A 156 -10.51 16.43 -15.34
C VAL A 156 -11.97 16.65 -15.73
N ALA A 157 -12.84 15.68 -15.44
CA ALA A 157 -14.26 15.74 -15.80
C ALA A 157 -15.12 14.88 -14.87
N PRO A 158 -16.44 15.14 -14.77
CA PRO A 158 -17.39 14.20 -14.22
C PRO A 158 -17.28 12.86 -14.93
N SER A 159 -16.98 11.80 -14.19
CA SER A 159 -16.66 10.49 -14.77
C SER A 159 -17.35 9.36 -14.02
N ILE A 160 -17.56 8.25 -14.71
CA ILE A 160 -18.11 7.03 -14.16
C ILE A 160 -17.31 5.83 -14.64
N PHE A 161 -16.94 4.97 -13.70
CA PHE A 161 -16.35 3.67 -13.95
C PHE A 161 -17.37 2.58 -13.60
N PHE A 162 -17.42 1.51 -14.35
CA PHE A 162 -18.27 0.35 -14.07
C PHE A 162 -17.57 -0.93 -14.52
N PHE A 163 -17.92 -2.04 -13.89
CA PHE A 163 -17.45 -3.35 -14.29
C PHE A 163 -18.35 -3.90 -15.40
N LEU A 164 -17.73 -4.48 -16.42
CA LEU A 164 -18.41 -5.27 -17.43
C LEU A 164 -18.29 -6.75 -17.04
N GLY A 165 -19.42 -7.44 -16.93
CA GLY A 165 -19.43 -8.88 -16.72
C GLY A 165 -18.90 -9.61 -17.95
N THR A 166 -17.89 -10.44 -17.77
CA THR A 166 -17.24 -11.22 -18.84
C THR A 166 -17.38 -12.74 -18.62
N GLY A 167 -18.34 -13.14 -17.76
CA GLY A 167 -18.45 -14.50 -17.28
C GLY A 167 -17.55 -14.75 -16.05
N ASP A 168 -17.64 -15.92 -15.45
CA ASP A 168 -17.04 -16.24 -14.14
C ASP A 168 -16.07 -17.42 -14.19
N THR A 169 -15.73 -17.91 -15.37
CA THR A 169 -14.90 -19.12 -15.51
C THR A 169 -13.41 -18.87 -15.63
N ILE A 170 -13.00 -17.69 -16.11
CA ILE A 170 -11.57 -17.37 -16.32
C ILE A 170 -11.21 -16.12 -15.53
N PRO A 171 -10.25 -16.20 -14.56
CA PRO A 171 -9.82 -15.07 -13.78
C PRO A 171 -9.24 -13.94 -14.64
N LEU A 172 -9.51 -12.69 -14.25
CA LEU A 172 -8.81 -11.52 -14.79
C LEU A 172 -7.28 -11.72 -14.63
N HIS A 173 -6.48 -11.31 -15.60
CA HIS A 173 -5.03 -11.53 -15.70
C HIS A 173 -4.58 -12.97 -16.04
N SER A 174 -5.52 -13.89 -16.34
CA SER A 174 -5.16 -15.16 -16.95
C SER A 174 -4.74 -14.96 -18.41
N ASN A 175 -3.75 -15.71 -18.88
CA ASN A 175 -3.39 -15.76 -20.31
C ASN A 175 -4.48 -16.41 -21.17
N GLN A 176 -5.49 -17.01 -20.55
CA GLN A 176 -6.66 -17.60 -21.21
C GLN A 176 -7.88 -16.68 -21.17
N PHE A 177 -7.75 -15.48 -20.57
CA PHE A 177 -8.85 -14.53 -20.48
C PHE A 177 -9.27 -14.07 -21.88
N THR A 178 -10.55 -14.19 -22.19
CA THR A 178 -11.16 -13.79 -23.44
C THR A 178 -12.54 -13.20 -23.18
N PHE A 179 -13.02 -12.39 -24.11
CA PHE A 179 -14.41 -11.91 -24.13
C PHE A 179 -15.20 -12.78 -25.11
N ASP A 180 -16.43 -13.10 -24.78
CA ASP A 180 -17.41 -13.52 -25.77
C ASP A 180 -17.90 -12.25 -26.49
N GLU A 181 -17.83 -12.24 -27.83
CA GLU A 181 -18.31 -11.14 -28.67
C GLU A 181 -19.85 -11.07 -28.69
#